data_63b7107313b3bc36b873cb79a8ca5b71
#
_entry.id   63b7107313b3bc36b873cb79a8ca5b71
#
_cell.length_a   1.000
_cell.length_b   1.000
_cell.length_c   1.000
_cell.angle_alpha   90.00
_cell.angle_beta   90.00
_cell.angle_gamma   90.00
#
_symmetry.space_group_name_H-M   'P 1'
#
loop_
_entity.id
_entity.type
_entity.pdbx_description
1 polymer ?
#
loop_
_entity_poly.entity_id
_entity_poly.type
_entity_poly.pdbx_seq_one_letter_code
_entity_poly.pdbx_strand_id
1 'polypeptide(L)'
;MDWDKSFGLLGQDKVFPNTVFRRDKLAFLHASQPLPDKLQELHRYARERLPDLDRVAVVTYDPRTDLLKTFLHASGGADPLSFYASPLAQSQSLSSIAQGGHPRLVNDIAAANWRSREHSRRISGQGYGTSYTLPMIYNGELFGFIFFNSRQTFAFKEKDLDFLDEVGHQLSLVVINELVCLRTLGAGVRTMAQIAQHRDFETGLHLERMAHYSHLIARLLGAAQGLDDSFVEYVFLFAPLHDLGKVAVPDALLQKPGKLTREEFRVIQEHPVHGAEMVDAMLANFGLSGLPQAAMLRHIVRHHHEALDGSGYPDRLVGTEIPLEARIVAVADVFDALTSRRPYKEAWSNGEALAVMTGEMGAKLDQDCVAVLVDHPDLVTAIQNRFQEDSLG
;
A
#
# COMPACT_ATOMS: atom_id res chain seq x y z
N MET A 1 -16.31 1.38 21.61
CA MET A 1 -17.31 0.99 22.60
C MET A 1 -17.06 -0.46 22.95
N ASP A 2 -16.67 -0.73 24.18
CA ASP A 2 -16.23 -2.07 24.63
C ASP A 2 -17.49 -2.94 24.88
N TRP A 3 -17.92 -3.68 23.84
CA TRP A 3 -19.14 -4.51 23.87
C TRP A 3 -19.08 -5.64 24.90
N ASP A 4 -17.88 -6.10 25.27
CA ASP A 4 -17.69 -7.18 26.26
C ASP A 4 -18.08 -6.74 27.69
N LYS A 5 -18.02 -5.44 28.01
CA LYS A 5 -18.40 -4.92 29.35
C LYS A 5 -19.87 -4.62 29.52
N SER A 6 -20.60 -4.40 28.42
CA SER A 6 -22.02 -4.03 28.48
C SER A 6 -22.96 -5.21 28.68
N PHE A 7 -22.55 -6.42 28.25
CA PHE A 7 -23.41 -7.62 28.38
C PHE A 7 -23.30 -8.37 29.72
N GLY A 8 -22.26 -8.09 30.51
CA GLY A 8 -22.07 -8.76 31.82
C GLY A 8 -22.97 -8.27 32.93
N LEU A 9 -23.75 -7.19 32.74
CA LEU A 9 -24.55 -6.54 33.79
C LEU A 9 -26.06 -6.84 33.73
N LEU A 10 -26.57 -7.48 32.69
CA LEU A 10 -27.94 -7.93 32.62
C LEU A 10 -28.00 -9.40 33.06
N GLY A 11 -28.61 -9.68 34.18
CA GLY A 11 -28.92 -11.05 34.62
C GLY A 11 -29.70 -11.78 33.53
N GLN A 12 -28.95 -12.53 32.68
CA GLN A 12 -29.36 -13.02 31.36
C GLN A 12 -30.56 -13.97 31.40
N ASP A 13 -30.80 -14.64 32.54
CA ASP A 13 -31.84 -15.67 32.64
C ASP A 13 -33.27 -15.15 32.81
N LYS A 14 -33.48 -13.86 33.11
CA LYS A 14 -34.81 -13.32 33.41
C LYS A 14 -35.47 -12.57 32.24
N VAL A 15 -34.70 -12.09 31.26
CA VAL A 15 -35.21 -11.21 30.19
C VAL A 15 -35.50 -11.97 28.91
N PHE A 16 -34.74 -13.05 28.62
CA PHE A 16 -34.86 -13.83 27.38
C PHE A 16 -34.86 -15.34 27.68
N PRO A 17 -36.01 -15.92 28.13
CA PRO A 17 -36.11 -17.36 28.39
C PRO A 17 -35.85 -18.14 27.08
N ASN A 18 -35.10 -19.23 27.18
CA ASN A 18 -34.68 -20.10 26.07
C ASN A 18 -33.72 -19.43 25.02
N THR A 19 -33.07 -18.36 25.38
CA THR A 19 -32.11 -17.67 24.51
C THR A 19 -30.69 -17.97 24.98
N VAL A 20 -29.84 -18.44 24.05
CA VAL A 20 -28.40 -18.68 24.27
C VAL A 20 -27.60 -17.66 23.50
N PHE A 21 -26.88 -16.80 24.21
CA PHE A 21 -25.92 -15.89 23.58
C PHE A 21 -24.59 -16.63 23.40
N ARG A 22 -24.11 -16.67 22.17
CA ARG A 22 -22.81 -17.26 21.82
C ARG A 22 -21.82 -16.16 21.46
N ARG A 23 -20.57 -16.34 21.86
CA ARG A 23 -19.47 -15.51 21.38
C ARG A 23 -19.28 -15.77 19.87
N ASP A 24 -19.32 -14.70 19.08
CA ASP A 24 -18.95 -14.76 17.67
C ASP A 24 -17.43 -14.88 17.56
N LYS A 25 -16.94 -16.02 17.05
CA LYS A 25 -15.51 -16.27 16.90
C LYS A 25 -14.85 -15.43 15.80
N LEU A 26 -15.65 -14.85 14.90
CA LEU A 26 -15.20 -14.05 13.76
C LEU A 26 -15.49 -12.55 13.93
N ALA A 27 -15.98 -12.12 15.09
CA ALA A 27 -16.29 -10.70 15.36
C ALA A 27 -15.10 -9.77 15.11
N PHE A 28 -13.86 -10.25 15.24
CA PHE A 28 -12.65 -9.47 14.95
C PHE A 28 -12.56 -9.01 13.48
N LEU A 29 -13.21 -9.70 12.53
CA LEU A 29 -13.22 -9.27 11.12
C LEU A 29 -13.95 -7.93 10.93
N HIS A 30 -14.91 -7.62 11.81
CA HIS A 30 -15.68 -6.37 11.81
C HIS A 30 -15.11 -5.30 12.74
N ALA A 31 -14.11 -5.64 13.55
CA ALA A 31 -13.48 -4.70 14.46
C ALA A 31 -12.64 -3.66 13.72
N SER A 32 -12.53 -2.46 14.32
CA SER A 32 -11.64 -1.39 13.83
C SER A 32 -10.19 -1.69 14.26
N GLN A 33 -9.56 -2.64 13.57
CA GLN A 33 -8.16 -3.03 13.78
C GLN A 33 -7.46 -3.20 12.42
N PRO A 34 -6.12 -3.07 12.36
CA PRO A 34 -5.34 -3.23 11.13
C PRO A 34 -5.56 -4.60 10.48
N LEU A 35 -5.48 -4.65 9.15
CA LEU A 35 -5.59 -5.91 8.39
C LEU A 35 -4.56 -6.98 8.82
N PRO A 36 -3.29 -6.65 9.12
CA PRO A 36 -2.34 -7.63 9.64
C PRO A 36 -2.84 -8.35 10.89
N ASP A 37 -3.45 -7.61 11.83
CA ASP A 37 -3.98 -8.18 13.08
C ASP A 37 -5.18 -9.10 12.79
N LYS A 38 -6.09 -8.67 11.91
CA LYS A 38 -7.20 -9.50 11.44
C LYS A 38 -6.73 -10.80 10.80
N LEU A 39 -5.69 -10.73 9.97
CA LEU A 39 -5.11 -11.90 9.32
C LEU A 39 -4.48 -12.86 10.35
N GLN A 40 -3.78 -12.34 11.34
CA GLN A 40 -3.21 -13.15 12.42
C GLN A 40 -4.28 -13.89 13.23
N GLU A 41 -5.37 -13.21 13.56
CA GLU A 41 -6.50 -13.83 14.26
C GLU A 41 -7.21 -14.87 13.39
N LEU A 42 -7.38 -14.59 12.09
CA LEU A 42 -7.97 -15.54 11.16
C LEU A 42 -7.09 -16.80 10.98
N HIS A 43 -5.79 -16.63 10.88
CA HIS A 43 -4.84 -17.74 10.84
C HIS A 43 -4.93 -18.60 12.11
N ARG A 44 -4.97 -17.98 13.29
CA ARG A 44 -5.14 -18.68 14.57
C ARG A 44 -6.47 -19.45 14.61
N TYR A 45 -7.57 -18.82 14.19
CA TYR A 45 -8.89 -19.46 14.09
C TYR A 45 -8.86 -20.67 13.13
N ALA A 46 -8.25 -20.51 11.95
CA ALA A 46 -8.15 -21.59 10.99
C ALA A 46 -7.32 -22.78 11.50
N ARG A 47 -6.26 -22.50 12.25
CA ARG A 47 -5.41 -23.53 12.88
C ARG A 47 -6.11 -24.34 13.98
N GLU A 48 -7.18 -23.85 14.59
CA GLU A 48 -7.99 -24.67 15.51
C GLU A 48 -8.56 -25.91 14.79
N ARG A 49 -8.86 -25.80 13.48
CA ARG A 49 -9.38 -26.89 12.65
C ARG A 49 -8.33 -27.58 11.79
N LEU A 50 -7.34 -26.80 11.33
CA LEU A 50 -6.25 -27.25 10.46
C LEU A 50 -4.89 -26.97 11.14
N PRO A 51 -4.45 -27.81 12.08
CA PRO A 51 -3.20 -27.57 12.84
C PRO A 51 -1.95 -27.45 11.94
N ASP A 52 -1.96 -28.12 10.78
CA ASP A 52 -0.87 -28.13 9.81
C ASP A 52 -0.87 -26.90 8.88
N LEU A 53 -1.76 -25.92 9.08
CA LEU A 53 -1.74 -24.66 8.37
C LEU A 53 -0.66 -23.74 8.95
N ASP A 54 0.51 -23.72 8.32
CA ASP A 54 1.67 -22.97 8.82
C ASP A 54 1.66 -21.49 8.44
N ARG A 55 1.02 -21.15 7.29
CA ARG A 55 1.00 -19.78 6.77
C ARG A 55 -0.27 -19.48 6.00
N VAL A 56 -0.79 -18.26 6.20
CA VAL A 56 -1.75 -17.60 5.31
C VAL A 56 -1.10 -16.35 4.75
N ALA A 57 -1.17 -16.12 3.44
CA ALA A 57 -0.62 -14.92 2.83
C ALA A 57 -1.55 -14.35 1.77
N VAL A 58 -1.53 -13.04 1.64
CA VAL A 58 -2.26 -12.26 0.65
C VAL A 58 -1.26 -11.56 -0.26
N VAL A 59 -1.50 -11.70 -1.56
CA VAL A 59 -0.76 -11.00 -2.62
C VAL A 59 -1.76 -10.16 -3.40
N THR A 60 -1.49 -8.88 -3.55
CA THR A 60 -2.30 -7.97 -4.38
C THR A 60 -1.84 -7.98 -5.83
N TYR A 61 -2.73 -7.63 -6.74
CA TYR A 61 -2.46 -7.49 -8.17
C TYR A 61 -2.73 -6.06 -8.64
N ASP A 62 -1.76 -5.50 -9.35
CA ASP A 62 -1.90 -4.22 -10.03
C ASP A 62 -2.00 -4.46 -11.55
N PRO A 63 -3.20 -4.29 -12.16
CA PRO A 63 -3.39 -4.57 -13.58
C PRO A 63 -2.64 -3.60 -14.50
N ARG A 64 -2.30 -2.38 -14.03
CA ARG A 64 -1.57 -1.38 -14.83
C ARG A 64 -0.11 -1.76 -15.02
N THR A 65 0.47 -2.43 -14.04
CA THR A 65 1.88 -2.84 -14.06
C THR A 65 2.07 -4.33 -14.30
N ASP A 66 0.98 -5.14 -14.34
CA ASP A 66 0.99 -6.61 -14.33
C ASP A 66 1.76 -7.20 -13.13
N LEU A 67 1.86 -6.45 -12.01
CA LEU A 67 2.62 -6.87 -10.86
C LEU A 67 1.75 -7.50 -9.79
N LEU A 68 2.18 -8.67 -9.33
CA LEU A 68 1.80 -9.25 -8.06
C LEU A 68 2.76 -8.73 -6.99
N LYS A 69 2.22 -8.23 -5.88
CA LYS A 69 2.99 -7.69 -4.75
C LYS A 69 2.57 -8.41 -3.47
N THR A 70 3.53 -8.82 -2.65
CA THR A 70 3.22 -9.27 -1.29
C THR A 70 2.54 -8.15 -0.52
N PHE A 71 1.54 -8.48 0.29
CA PHE A 71 0.75 -7.49 1.00
C PHE A 71 0.62 -7.82 2.48
N LEU A 72 0.15 -9.04 2.79
CA LEU A 72 -0.07 -9.50 4.17
C LEU A 72 0.38 -10.94 4.32
N HIS A 73 0.88 -11.29 5.49
CA HIS A 73 1.07 -12.69 5.86
C HIS A 73 0.88 -12.92 7.36
N ALA A 74 0.46 -14.12 7.70
CA ALA A 74 0.47 -14.65 9.06
C ALA A 74 1.17 -16.01 9.03
N SER A 75 2.25 -16.16 9.78
CA SER A 75 3.03 -17.39 9.87
C SER A 75 3.66 -17.55 11.26
N GLY A 76 4.05 -18.77 11.61
CA GLY A 76 4.75 -19.05 12.87
C GLY A 76 6.24 -18.69 12.87
N GLY A 77 6.76 -17.98 11.86
CA GLY A 77 8.17 -17.62 11.71
C GLY A 77 8.39 -16.51 10.70
N ALA A 78 9.67 -16.17 10.40
CA ALA A 78 10.03 -15.19 9.40
C ALA A 78 9.48 -15.58 8.01
N ASP A 79 8.92 -14.61 7.29
CA ASP A 79 8.46 -14.81 5.92
C ASP A 79 9.53 -14.34 4.92
N PRO A 80 10.19 -15.28 4.21
CA PRO A 80 11.23 -14.95 3.24
C PRO A 80 10.71 -14.32 1.94
N LEU A 81 9.38 -14.17 1.77
CA LEU A 81 8.78 -13.51 0.60
C LEU A 81 8.32 -12.07 0.87
N SER A 82 8.59 -11.50 2.04
CA SER A 82 8.29 -10.09 2.29
C SER A 82 8.94 -9.19 1.23
N PHE A 83 8.26 -8.11 0.87
CA PHE A 83 8.69 -7.12 -0.14
C PHE A 83 8.94 -7.70 -1.55
N TYR A 84 8.30 -8.82 -1.87
CA TYR A 84 8.45 -9.45 -3.18
C TYR A 84 7.40 -8.94 -4.17
N ALA A 85 7.86 -8.58 -5.37
CA ALA A 85 7.00 -8.25 -6.51
C ALA A 85 7.43 -9.04 -7.75
N SER A 86 6.46 -9.51 -8.54
CA SER A 86 6.72 -10.27 -9.78
C SER A 86 5.57 -10.09 -10.76
N PRO A 87 5.84 -9.98 -12.08
CA PRO A 87 4.79 -9.97 -13.08
C PRO A 87 3.94 -11.25 -13.04
N LEU A 88 2.61 -11.12 -13.12
CA LEU A 88 1.69 -12.27 -13.17
C LEU A 88 2.00 -13.15 -14.38
N ALA A 89 2.32 -12.54 -15.53
CA ALA A 89 2.70 -13.24 -16.75
C ALA A 89 3.90 -14.17 -16.57
N GLN A 90 4.77 -13.94 -15.61
CA GLN A 90 5.90 -14.84 -15.29
C GLN A 90 5.47 -16.11 -14.55
N SER A 91 4.25 -16.16 -14.01
CA SER A 91 3.70 -17.33 -13.32
C SER A 91 2.55 -17.94 -14.10
N GLN A 92 2.85 -18.90 -15.00
CA GLN A 92 1.82 -19.61 -15.77
C GLN A 92 0.73 -20.22 -14.89
N SER A 93 1.10 -20.72 -13.73
CA SER A 93 0.21 -21.34 -12.77
C SER A 93 -0.78 -20.34 -12.14
N LEU A 94 -0.30 -19.15 -11.73
CA LEU A 94 -1.19 -18.09 -11.20
C LEU A 94 -2.04 -17.46 -12.32
N SER A 95 -1.47 -17.32 -13.53
CA SER A 95 -2.21 -16.86 -14.70
C SER A 95 -3.38 -17.80 -15.03
N SER A 96 -3.18 -19.13 -14.91
CA SER A 96 -4.28 -20.10 -15.12
C SER A 96 -5.36 -20.00 -14.06
N ILE A 97 -4.99 -19.75 -12.78
CA ILE A 97 -5.96 -19.51 -11.69
C ILE A 97 -6.75 -18.22 -11.97
N ALA A 98 -6.03 -17.14 -12.36
CA ALA A 98 -6.66 -15.85 -12.68
C ALA A 98 -7.68 -15.96 -13.82
N GLN A 99 -7.34 -16.68 -14.87
CA GLN A 99 -8.22 -16.88 -16.05
C GLN A 99 -9.39 -17.84 -15.76
N GLY A 100 -9.12 -18.91 -15.00
CA GLY A 100 -10.13 -19.93 -14.70
C GLY A 100 -11.06 -19.56 -13.55
N GLY A 101 -10.63 -18.66 -12.66
CA GLY A 101 -11.39 -18.29 -11.46
C GLY A 101 -11.48 -19.40 -10.40
N HIS A 102 -10.74 -20.50 -10.56
CA HIS A 102 -10.83 -21.66 -9.67
C HIS A 102 -9.61 -21.76 -8.74
N PRO A 103 -9.82 -22.13 -7.45
CA PRO A 103 -8.75 -22.45 -6.54
C PRO A 103 -7.89 -23.62 -7.03
N ARG A 104 -6.65 -23.70 -6.54
CA ARG A 104 -5.71 -24.75 -6.90
C ARG A 104 -5.01 -25.33 -5.68
N LEU A 105 -5.07 -26.65 -5.52
CA LEU A 105 -4.30 -27.40 -4.55
C LEU A 105 -3.02 -27.96 -5.19
N VAL A 106 -1.89 -27.78 -4.54
CA VAL A 106 -0.60 -28.42 -4.84
C VAL A 106 -0.18 -29.21 -3.62
N ASN A 107 -0.23 -30.53 -3.70
CA ASN A 107 0.05 -31.43 -2.58
C ASN A 107 1.52 -31.65 -2.31
N ASP A 108 2.38 -31.47 -3.32
CA ASP A 108 3.83 -31.57 -3.19
C ASP A 108 4.49 -30.52 -4.09
N ILE A 109 4.92 -29.43 -3.46
CA ILE A 109 5.56 -28.30 -4.15
C ILE A 109 6.92 -28.70 -4.73
N ALA A 110 7.63 -29.59 -4.07
CA ALA A 110 8.96 -30.03 -4.51
C ALA A 110 8.89 -30.95 -5.75
N ALA A 111 7.85 -31.80 -5.82
CA ALA A 111 7.58 -32.69 -6.95
C ALA A 111 7.00 -31.94 -8.16
N ALA A 112 6.31 -30.83 -7.91
CA ALA A 112 5.80 -29.97 -8.99
C ALA A 112 6.96 -29.37 -9.79
N ASN A 113 7.07 -29.71 -11.06
CA ASN A 113 8.24 -29.45 -11.92
C ASN A 113 8.37 -27.98 -12.34
N TRP A 114 8.37 -27.04 -11.37
CA TRP A 114 8.40 -25.59 -11.56
C TRP A 114 9.81 -24.98 -11.56
N ARG A 115 10.84 -25.84 -11.64
CA ARG A 115 12.27 -25.47 -11.44
C ARG A 115 12.85 -24.47 -12.44
N SER A 116 12.12 -24.11 -13.49
CA SER A 116 12.68 -23.27 -14.59
C SER A 116 12.56 -21.77 -14.39
N ARG A 117 11.83 -21.26 -13.36
CA ARG A 117 11.58 -19.82 -13.17
C ARG A 117 11.96 -19.36 -11.76
N GLU A 118 12.50 -18.12 -11.66
CA GLU A 118 13.00 -17.55 -10.40
C GLU A 118 11.92 -17.50 -9.30
N HIS A 119 10.68 -17.13 -9.64
CA HIS A 119 9.54 -17.13 -8.73
C HIS A 119 9.30 -18.51 -8.09
N SER A 120 9.32 -19.56 -8.88
CA SER A 120 9.10 -20.93 -8.40
C SER A 120 10.25 -21.43 -7.50
N ARG A 121 11.50 -20.99 -7.77
CA ARG A 121 12.66 -21.30 -6.93
C ARG A 121 12.56 -20.64 -5.55
N ARG A 122 12.10 -19.39 -5.50
CA ARG A 122 11.93 -18.68 -4.22
C ARG A 122 10.85 -19.32 -3.36
N ILE A 123 9.72 -19.74 -3.94
CA ILE A 123 8.65 -20.44 -3.23
C ILE A 123 9.10 -21.81 -2.74
N SER A 124 9.75 -22.61 -3.61
CA SER A 124 10.24 -23.95 -3.21
C SER A 124 11.36 -23.90 -2.15
N GLY A 125 12.12 -22.81 -2.10
CA GLY A 125 13.16 -22.57 -1.11
C GLY A 125 12.65 -22.29 0.31
N GLN A 126 11.32 -22.06 0.48
CA GLN A 126 10.73 -21.75 1.79
C GLN A 126 10.39 -22.96 2.65
N GLY A 127 10.54 -24.18 2.09
CA GLY A 127 10.27 -25.41 2.82
C GLY A 127 8.80 -25.75 3.01
N TYR A 128 7.88 -25.13 2.25
CA TYR A 128 6.48 -25.54 2.21
C TYR A 128 6.32 -26.76 1.31
N GLY A 129 5.52 -27.75 1.79
CA GLY A 129 5.20 -28.98 1.06
C GLY A 129 3.88 -28.87 0.32
N THR A 130 2.84 -28.30 0.93
CA THR A 130 1.50 -28.14 0.34
C THR A 130 1.12 -26.67 0.22
N SER A 131 0.43 -26.30 -0.88
CA SER A 131 -0.14 -24.98 -1.06
C SER A 131 -1.54 -25.07 -1.64
N TYR A 132 -2.50 -24.40 -1.00
CA TYR A 132 -3.82 -24.11 -1.57
C TYR A 132 -3.88 -22.62 -1.93
N THR A 133 -4.24 -22.31 -3.18
CA THR A 133 -4.25 -20.94 -3.71
C THR A 133 -5.65 -20.58 -4.18
N LEU A 134 -6.19 -19.49 -3.64
CA LEU A 134 -7.52 -18.96 -3.97
C LEU A 134 -7.36 -17.60 -4.67
N PRO A 135 -8.00 -17.35 -5.84
CA PRO A 135 -8.00 -16.01 -6.44
C PRO A 135 -8.97 -15.09 -5.70
N MET A 136 -8.57 -13.85 -5.51
CA MET A 136 -9.43 -12.77 -5.04
C MET A 136 -10.03 -12.05 -6.24
N ILE A 137 -11.27 -12.40 -6.59
CA ILE A 137 -12.00 -11.82 -7.73
C ILE A 137 -13.22 -11.08 -7.19
N TYR A 138 -13.43 -9.85 -7.66
CA TYR A 138 -14.59 -9.04 -7.33
C TYR A 138 -15.08 -8.30 -8.57
N ASN A 139 -16.37 -8.43 -8.87
CA ASN A 139 -17.00 -7.88 -10.09
C ASN A 139 -16.28 -8.26 -11.40
N GLY A 140 -15.70 -9.47 -11.45
CA GLY A 140 -14.96 -9.95 -12.61
C GLY A 140 -13.50 -9.45 -12.71
N GLU A 141 -13.05 -8.62 -11.77
CA GLU A 141 -11.67 -8.12 -11.72
C GLU A 141 -10.84 -8.91 -10.71
N LEU A 142 -9.60 -9.23 -11.08
CA LEU A 142 -8.63 -9.86 -10.19
C LEU A 142 -8.00 -8.81 -9.26
N PHE A 143 -8.12 -9.03 -7.96
CA PHE A 143 -7.47 -8.23 -6.91
C PHE A 143 -6.17 -8.85 -6.42
N GLY A 144 -5.99 -10.16 -6.63
CA GLY A 144 -4.80 -10.89 -6.18
C GLY A 144 -5.09 -12.33 -5.83
N PHE A 145 -4.32 -12.86 -4.88
CA PHE A 145 -4.42 -14.27 -4.46
C PHE A 145 -4.26 -14.41 -2.95
N ILE A 146 -4.92 -15.42 -2.38
CA ILE A 146 -4.70 -15.90 -1.03
C ILE A 146 -4.01 -17.26 -1.10
N PHE A 147 -2.99 -17.44 -0.29
CA PHE A 147 -2.23 -18.68 -0.18
C PHE A 147 -2.38 -19.26 1.22
N PHE A 148 -2.76 -20.52 1.29
CA PHE A 148 -2.72 -21.35 2.48
C PHE A 148 -1.61 -22.37 2.31
N ASN A 149 -0.61 -22.33 3.18
CA ASN A 149 0.59 -23.14 3.03
C ASN A 149 0.82 -24.03 4.24
N SER A 150 1.27 -25.26 4.01
CA SER A 150 1.77 -26.18 5.01
C SER A 150 3.19 -26.64 4.69
N ARG A 151 4.01 -26.86 5.70
CA ARG A 151 5.33 -27.48 5.55
C ARG A 151 5.24 -28.97 5.25
N GLN A 152 4.11 -29.59 5.60
CA GLN A 152 3.85 -31.00 5.27
C GLN A 152 3.36 -31.13 3.83
N THR A 153 3.76 -32.19 3.13
CA THR A 153 3.16 -32.61 1.88
C THR A 153 1.80 -33.28 2.15
N PHE A 154 0.83 -33.15 1.24
CA PHE A 154 -0.51 -33.72 1.37
C PHE A 154 -1.24 -33.31 2.66
N ALA A 155 -0.96 -32.10 3.17
CA ALA A 155 -1.52 -31.61 4.42
C ALA A 155 -3.04 -31.39 4.35
N PHE A 156 -3.56 -30.88 3.21
CA PHE A 156 -4.97 -30.56 3.05
C PHE A 156 -5.70 -31.68 2.30
N LYS A 157 -6.76 -32.21 2.90
CA LYS A 157 -7.62 -33.27 2.34
C LYS A 157 -8.83 -32.60 1.68
N GLU A 158 -9.53 -33.32 0.81
CA GLU A 158 -10.74 -32.84 0.12
C GLU A 158 -11.76 -32.21 1.09
N LYS A 159 -12.02 -32.84 2.22
CA LYS A 159 -12.91 -32.33 3.28
C LYS A 159 -12.48 -31.01 3.93
N ASP A 160 -11.22 -30.62 3.75
CA ASP A 160 -10.63 -29.41 4.33
C ASP A 160 -10.73 -28.22 3.37
N LEU A 161 -10.90 -28.51 2.05
CA LEU A 161 -10.93 -27.49 1.01
C LEU A 161 -12.14 -26.57 1.14
N ASP A 162 -13.33 -27.10 1.44
CA ASP A 162 -14.54 -26.30 1.66
C ASP A 162 -14.31 -25.25 2.78
N PHE A 163 -13.63 -25.67 3.85
CA PHE A 163 -13.31 -24.76 4.95
C PHE A 163 -12.26 -23.72 4.56
N LEU A 164 -11.25 -24.10 3.76
CA LEU A 164 -10.26 -23.15 3.23
C LEU A 164 -10.92 -22.16 2.28
N ASP A 165 -11.90 -22.59 1.48
CA ASP A 165 -12.70 -21.71 0.63
C ASP A 165 -13.51 -20.71 1.45
N GLU A 166 -14.23 -21.19 2.50
CA GLU A 166 -14.99 -20.31 3.40
C GLU A 166 -14.09 -19.23 4.04
N VAL A 167 -12.97 -19.64 4.63
CA VAL A 167 -12.01 -18.74 5.27
C VAL A 167 -11.38 -17.79 4.25
N GLY A 168 -11.02 -18.33 3.07
CA GLY A 168 -10.41 -17.55 1.98
C GLY A 168 -11.36 -16.51 1.43
N HIS A 169 -12.63 -16.84 1.21
CA HIS A 169 -13.63 -15.88 0.74
C HIS A 169 -13.92 -14.79 1.79
N GLN A 170 -13.99 -15.12 3.08
CA GLN A 170 -14.14 -14.12 4.14
C GLN A 170 -12.95 -13.17 4.16
N LEU A 171 -11.72 -13.68 4.12
CA LEU A 171 -10.51 -12.88 4.04
C LEU A 171 -10.49 -12.01 2.78
N SER A 172 -10.85 -12.60 1.62
CA SER A 172 -10.94 -11.90 0.35
C SER A 172 -11.88 -10.68 0.45
N LEU A 173 -13.08 -10.87 1.01
CA LEU A 173 -14.05 -9.78 1.17
C LEU A 173 -13.51 -8.66 2.08
N VAL A 174 -12.86 -8.99 3.18
CA VAL A 174 -12.29 -8.00 4.10
C VAL A 174 -11.17 -7.21 3.42
N VAL A 175 -10.24 -7.90 2.74
CA VAL A 175 -9.13 -7.28 2.02
C VAL A 175 -9.62 -6.42 0.85
N ILE A 176 -10.51 -6.95 0.02
CA ILE A 176 -11.05 -6.23 -1.13
C ILE A 176 -11.82 -5.00 -0.68
N ASN A 177 -12.66 -5.11 0.35
CA ASN A 177 -13.42 -3.98 0.86
C ASN A 177 -12.50 -2.83 1.30
N GLU A 178 -11.41 -3.13 2.01
CA GLU A 178 -10.44 -2.13 2.42
C GLU A 178 -9.71 -1.52 1.20
N LEU A 179 -9.22 -2.35 0.27
CA LEU A 179 -8.53 -1.87 -0.92
C LEU A 179 -9.44 -1.05 -1.85
N VAL A 180 -10.69 -1.49 -2.05
CA VAL A 180 -11.68 -0.75 -2.86
C VAL A 180 -12.00 0.60 -2.21
N CYS A 181 -12.20 0.61 -0.89
CA CYS A 181 -12.45 1.83 -0.14
C CYS A 181 -11.32 2.85 -0.35
N LEU A 182 -10.06 2.43 -0.16
CA LEU A 182 -8.89 3.27 -0.33
C LEU A 182 -8.68 3.71 -1.79
N ARG A 183 -8.86 2.80 -2.74
CA ARG A 183 -8.77 3.11 -4.19
C ARG A 183 -9.86 4.10 -4.62
N THR A 184 -11.09 3.94 -4.11
CA THR A 184 -12.21 4.85 -4.42
C THR A 184 -11.96 6.23 -3.83
N LEU A 185 -11.50 6.30 -2.59
CA LEU A 185 -11.09 7.55 -1.94
C LEU A 185 -10.01 8.23 -2.79
N GLY A 186 -8.94 7.52 -3.11
CA GLY A 186 -7.85 8.03 -3.94
C GLY A 186 -8.29 8.44 -5.36
N ALA A 187 -9.19 7.68 -5.99
CA ALA A 187 -9.74 8.04 -7.30
C ALA A 187 -10.61 9.30 -7.23
N GLY A 188 -11.45 9.41 -6.19
CA GLY A 188 -12.26 10.62 -5.95
C GLY A 188 -11.39 11.86 -5.80
N VAL A 189 -10.33 11.78 -5.00
CA VAL A 189 -9.36 12.87 -4.80
C VAL A 189 -8.66 13.22 -6.12
N ARG A 190 -8.15 12.23 -6.84
CA ARG A 190 -7.51 12.46 -8.15
C ARG A 190 -8.48 13.11 -9.14
N THR A 191 -9.74 12.67 -9.18
CA THR A 191 -10.75 13.29 -10.06
C THR A 191 -11.02 14.74 -9.66
N MET A 192 -11.13 15.04 -8.38
CA MET A 192 -11.25 16.42 -7.89
C MET A 192 -10.01 17.25 -8.24
N ALA A 193 -8.82 16.68 -8.05
CA ALA A 193 -7.58 17.31 -8.46
C ALA A 193 -7.56 17.52 -9.98
N GLN A 194 -7.97 16.58 -10.82
CA GLN A 194 -8.06 16.74 -12.28
C GLN A 194 -9.08 17.78 -12.71
N ILE A 195 -10.23 17.88 -12.06
CA ILE A 195 -11.19 18.96 -12.31
C ILE A 195 -10.56 20.32 -11.93
N ALA A 196 -9.74 20.35 -10.90
CA ALA A 196 -8.96 21.52 -10.52
C ALA A 196 -7.69 21.71 -11.38
N GLN A 197 -7.19 20.68 -12.05
CA GLN A 197 -5.94 20.60 -12.82
C GLN A 197 -5.95 21.38 -14.15
N HIS A 198 -7.10 21.84 -14.64
CA HIS A 198 -7.03 22.98 -15.56
C HIS A 198 -6.34 24.20 -14.91
N ARG A 199 -5.85 24.03 -13.66
CA ARG A 199 -5.29 25.05 -12.77
C ARG A 199 -3.81 24.85 -12.43
N ASP A 200 -3.26 23.61 -12.48
CA ASP A 200 -1.85 23.33 -12.15
C ASP A 200 -1.16 22.55 -13.29
N PHE A 201 0.15 22.78 -13.48
CA PHE A 201 0.96 22.15 -14.53
C PHE A 201 1.39 20.71 -14.22
N GLU A 202 0.97 20.14 -13.10
CA GLU A 202 1.32 18.77 -12.75
C GLU A 202 0.50 17.76 -13.56
N THR A 203 1.19 16.90 -14.29
CA THR A 203 0.57 15.90 -15.16
C THR A 203 0.17 14.64 -14.39
N GLY A 204 -0.84 13.90 -14.89
CA GLY A 204 -1.21 12.60 -14.31
C GLY A 204 -0.03 11.62 -14.25
N LEU A 205 0.95 11.78 -15.16
CA LEU A 205 2.17 10.96 -15.20
C LEU A 205 3.12 11.28 -14.04
N HIS A 206 3.16 12.52 -13.54
CA HIS A 206 3.87 12.86 -12.30
C HIS A 206 3.34 12.03 -11.13
N LEU A 207 2.02 11.98 -10.93
CA LEU A 207 1.41 11.21 -9.84
C LEU A 207 1.73 9.72 -9.93
N GLU A 208 1.76 9.15 -11.14
CA GLU A 208 2.14 7.75 -11.35
C GLU A 208 3.64 7.53 -11.02
N ARG A 209 4.55 8.38 -11.52
CA ARG A 209 5.98 8.29 -11.19
C ARG A 209 6.23 8.42 -9.69
N MET A 210 5.61 9.43 -9.07
CA MET A 210 5.67 9.67 -7.63
C MET A 210 5.25 8.45 -6.80
N ALA A 211 4.10 7.83 -7.15
CA ALA A 211 3.65 6.60 -6.49
C ALA A 211 4.68 5.48 -6.61
N HIS A 212 5.26 5.29 -7.79
CA HIS A 212 6.22 4.22 -8.04
C HIS A 212 7.60 4.48 -7.39
N TYR A 213 8.09 5.72 -7.35
CA TYR A 213 9.31 6.06 -6.60
C TYR A 213 9.09 5.86 -5.10
N SER A 214 7.96 6.35 -4.56
CA SER A 214 7.62 6.15 -3.15
C SER A 214 7.50 4.67 -2.79
N HIS A 215 6.88 3.86 -3.66
CA HIS A 215 6.83 2.41 -3.51
C HIS A 215 8.22 1.76 -3.53
N LEU A 216 9.09 2.16 -4.47
CA LEU A 216 10.46 1.64 -4.58
C LEU A 216 11.24 1.92 -3.30
N ILE A 217 11.21 3.17 -2.82
CA ILE A 217 11.89 3.59 -1.59
C ILE A 217 11.32 2.81 -0.39
N ALA A 218 10.01 2.81 -0.19
CA ALA A 218 9.36 2.11 0.92
C ALA A 218 9.69 0.62 0.96
N ARG A 219 9.69 -0.05 -0.21
CA ARG A 219 9.98 -1.49 -0.33
C ARG A 219 11.41 -1.83 0.06
N LEU A 220 12.38 -1.04 -0.39
CA LEU A 220 13.79 -1.35 -0.16
C LEU A 220 14.24 -0.93 1.25
N LEU A 221 13.69 0.15 1.80
CA LEU A 221 13.89 0.51 3.19
C LEU A 221 13.16 -0.44 4.15
N GLY A 222 11.97 -0.90 3.78
CA GLY A 222 11.14 -1.75 4.63
C GLY A 222 11.84 -3.01 5.07
N ALA A 223 12.59 -3.65 4.14
CA ALA A 223 13.40 -4.83 4.44
C ALA A 223 14.48 -4.55 5.51
N ALA A 224 15.05 -3.35 5.53
CA ALA A 224 16.09 -2.96 6.50
C ALA A 224 15.50 -2.48 7.84
N GLN A 225 14.30 -1.88 7.83
CA GLN A 225 13.69 -1.23 9.00
C GLN A 225 12.57 -2.07 9.67
N GLY A 226 12.30 -3.30 9.17
CA GLY A 226 11.30 -4.18 9.75
C GLY A 226 9.86 -3.72 9.52
N LEU A 227 9.61 -2.94 8.46
CA LEU A 227 8.27 -2.56 8.02
C LEU A 227 7.55 -3.75 7.39
N ASP A 228 6.24 -3.73 7.35
CA ASP A 228 5.46 -4.76 6.68
C ASP A 228 5.11 -4.38 5.23
N ASP A 229 4.72 -5.37 4.45
CA ASP A 229 4.30 -5.19 3.05
C ASP A 229 3.08 -4.25 2.93
N SER A 230 2.23 -4.18 3.95
CA SER A 230 1.05 -3.32 3.94
C SER A 230 1.43 -1.84 4.02
N PHE A 231 2.47 -1.49 4.79
CA PHE A 231 3.02 -0.13 4.81
C PHE A 231 3.44 0.31 3.40
N VAL A 232 4.15 -0.55 2.67
CA VAL A 232 4.62 -0.27 1.30
C VAL A 232 3.45 -0.02 0.35
N GLU A 233 2.41 -0.85 0.42
CA GLU A 233 1.24 -0.70 -0.43
C GLU A 233 0.44 0.57 -0.08
N TYR A 234 0.30 0.92 1.19
CA TYR A 234 -0.39 2.17 1.59
C TYR A 234 0.40 3.42 1.18
N VAL A 235 1.72 3.42 1.29
CA VAL A 235 2.55 4.51 0.75
C VAL A 235 2.32 4.66 -0.75
N PHE A 236 2.28 3.56 -1.51
CA PHE A 236 1.98 3.58 -2.93
C PHE A 236 0.61 4.20 -3.25
N LEU A 237 -0.42 3.84 -2.47
CA LEU A 237 -1.79 4.33 -2.67
C LEU A 237 -1.94 5.81 -2.30
N PHE A 238 -1.23 6.27 -1.28
CA PHE A 238 -1.42 7.60 -0.71
C PHE A 238 -0.46 8.67 -1.25
N ALA A 239 0.73 8.29 -1.72
CA ALA A 239 1.69 9.23 -2.27
C ALA A 239 1.10 10.19 -3.34
N PRO A 240 0.23 9.74 -4.27
CA PRO A 240 -0.40 10.65 -5.25
C PRO A 240 -1.32 11.72 -4.66
N LEU A 241 -1.64 11.64 -3.37
CA LEU A 241 -2.58 12.54 -2.69
C LEU A 241 -1.88 13.67 -1.93
N HIS A 242 -0.53 13.69 -1.90
CA HIS A 242 0.26 14.64 -1.12
C HIS A 242 -0.15 16.09 -1.33
N ASP A 243 -0.43 16.47 -2.55
CA ASP A 243 -0.76 17.83 -2.99
C ASP A 243 -2.28 18.14 -3.05
N LEU A 244 -3.13 17.32 -2.43
CA LEU A 244 -4.59 17.50 -2.42
C LEU A 244 -5.01 18.94 -2.08
N GLY A 245 -4.33 19.56 -1.13
CA GLY A 245 -4.67 20.91 -0.66
C GLY A 245 -4.39 22.03 -1.64
N LYS A 246 -3.68 21.81 -2.75
CA LYS A 246 -3.51 22.80 -3.82
C LYS A 246 -4.85 23.26 -4.41
N VAL A 247 -5.91 22.44 -4.26
CA VAL A 247 -7.28 22.84 -4.63
C VAL A 247 -7.74 24.13 -3.94
N ALA A 248 -7.25 24.42 -2.73
CA ALA A 248 -7.57 25.63 -1.98
C ALA A 248 -6.70 26.84 -2.36
N VAL A 249 -5.62 26.65 -3.12
CA VAL A 249 -4.72 27.73 -3.53
C VAL A 249 -5.31 28.51 -4.72
N PRO A 250 -5.30 29.86 -4.72
CA PRO A 250 -5.79 30.64 -5.86
C PRO A 250 -5.00 30.41 -7.14
N ASP A 251 -5.70 30.28 -8.28
CA ASP A 251 -5.11 30.06 -9.62
C ASP A 251 -4.04 31.08 -9.99
N ALA A 252 -4.29 32.34 -9.64
CA ALA A 252 -3.35 33.42 -9.90
C ALA A 252 -1.96 33.21 -9.28
N LEU A 253 -1.86 32.37 -8.23
CA LEU A 253 -0.60 31.99 -7.59
C LEU A 253 -0.02 30.72 -8.18
N LEU A 254 -0.83 29.68 -8.41
CA LEU A 254 -0.39 28.42 -9.01
C LEU A 254 0.13 28.60 -10.43
N GLN A 255 -0.51 29.47 -11.22
CA GLN A 255 -0.17 29.72 -12.62
C GLN A 255 0.67 30.97 -12.84
N LYS A 256 1.19 31.59 -11.78
CA LYS A 256 1.94 32.84 -11.90
C LYS A 256 3.19 32.64 -12.78
N PRO A 257 3.28 33.39 -13.90
CA PRO A 257 4.50 33.38 -14.71
C PRO A 257 5.61 34.12 -13.96
N GLY A 258 6.56 33.41 -13.41
CA GLY A 258 7.73 33.97 -12.73
C GLY A 258 7.82 33.63 -11.24
N LYS A 259 8.74 34.30 -10.54
CA LYS A 259 9.00 34.01 -9.11
C LYS A 259 7.87 34.55 -8.22
N LEU A 260 7.49 33.78 -7.22
CA LEU A 260 6.57 34.21 -6.18
C LEU A 260 7.25 35.19 -5.21
N THR A 261 6.48 36.16 -4.70
CA THR A 261 6.91 36.94 -3.53
C THR A 261 6.90 36.05 -2.27
N ARG A 262 7.46 36.55 -1.18
CA ARG A 262 7.43 35.83 0.11
C ARG A 262 6.01 35.63 0.64
N GLU A 263 5.14 36.63 0.44
CA GLU A 263 3.74 36.62 0.84
C GLU A 263 2.96 35.61 0.01
N GLU A 264 3.14 35.59 -1.29
CA GLU A 264 2.51 34.64 -2.20
C GLU A 264 2.95 33.20 -1.90
N PHE A 265 4.25 33.01 -1.64
CA PHE A 265 4.78 31.70 -1.28
C PHE A 265 4.18 31.19 0.04
N ARG A 266 3.94 32.05 1.04
CA ARG A 266 3.26 31.67 2.29
C ARG A 266 1.86 31.13 2.05
N VAL A 267 1.10 31.71 1.11
CA VAL A 267 -0.23 31.21 0.74
C VAL A 267 -0.14 29.79 0.16
N ILE A 268 0.87 29.54 -0.69
CA ILE A 268 1.09 28.17 -1.20
C ILE A 268 1.49 27.22 -0.08
N GLN A 269 2.32 27.65 0.89
CA GLN A 269 2.73 26.83 2.03
C GLN A 269 1.56 26.39 2.94
N GLU A 270 0.36 26.91 2.76
CA GLU A 270 -0.84 26.50 3.51
C GLU A 270 -1.49 25.23 2.92
N HIS A 271 -1.15 24.81 1.68
CA HIS A 271 -1.81 23.65 1.05
C HIS A 271 -1.67 22.35 1.86
N PRO A 272 -0.57 22.02 2.57
CA PRO A 272 -0.52 20.80 3.36
C PRO A 272 -1.52 20.81 4.52
N VAL A 273 -1.78 21.98 5.10
CA VAL A 273 -2.76 22.16 6.17
C VAL A 273 -4.17 21.97 5.61
N HIS A 274 -4.50 22.67 4.53
CA HIS A 274 -5.80 22.53 3.86
C HIS A 274 -6.03 21.11 3.35
N GLY A 275 -4.99 20.47 2.83
CA GLY A 275 -5.06 19.08 2.39
C GLY A 275 -5.39 18.12 3.55
N ALA A 276 -4.77 18.29 4.71
CA ALA A 276 -5.06 17.49 5.89
C ALA A 276 -6.51 17.71 6.38
N GLU A 277 -7.01 18.95 6.39
CA GLU A 277 -8.40 19.27 6.71
C GLU A 277 -9.38 18.61 5.71
N MET A 278 -9.05 18.62 4.42
CA MET A 278 -9.84 17.94 3.39
C MET A 278 -9.86 16.42 3.60
N VAL A 279 -8.72 15.81 3.94
CA VAL A 279 -8.63 14.38 4.28
C VAL A 279 -9.56 14.06 5.45
N ASP A 280 -9.53 14.86 6.52
CA ASP A 280 -10.39 14.65 7.69
C ASP A 280 -11.86 14.77 7.37
N ALA A 281 -12.25 15.78 6.60
CA ALA A 281 -13.62 15.96 6.14
C ALA A 281 -14.09 14.80 5.25
N MET A 282 -13.24 14.32 4.35
CA MET A 282 -13.55 13.17 3.49
C MET A 282 -13.74 11.90 4.30
N LEU A 283 -12.81 11.60 5.22
CA LEU A 283 -12.91 10.42 6.09
C LEU A 283 -14.19 10.46 6.93
N ALA A 284 -14.57 11.62 7.45
CA ALA A 284 -15.82 11.80 8.20
C ALA A 284 -17.05 11.58 7.30
N ASN A 285 -17.08 12.18 6.10
CA ASN A 285 -18.20 12.08 5.17
C ASN A 285 -18.43 10.65 4.67
N PHE A 286 -17.36 9.87 4.51
CA PHE A 286 -17.43 8.47 4.09
C PHE A 286 -17.59 7.49 5.26
N GLY A 287 -17.62 7.96 6.51
CA GLY A 287 -17.69 7.11 7.69
C GLY A 287 -16.41 6.32 7.97
N LEU A 288 -15.26 6.82 7.49
CA LEU A 288 -13.95 6.16 7.52
C LEU A 288 -13.00 6.75 8.57
N SER A 289 -13.48 7.58 9.49
CA SER A 289 -12.63 8.22 10.51
C SER A 289 -11.91 7.21 11.43
N GLY A 290 -12.43 5.99 11.55
CA GLY A 290 -11.82 4.90 12.31
C GLY A 290 -10.86 4.02 11.50
N LEU A 291 -10.54 4.40 10.25
CA LEU A 291 -9.61 3.64 9.41
C LEU A 291 -8.18 3.71 10.01
N PRO A 292 -7.53 2.58 10.30
CA PRO A 292 -6.17 2.58 10.88
C PRO A 292 -5.15 3.37 10.05
N GLN A 293 -5.30 3.36 8.72
CA GLN A 293 -4.41 4.01 7.76
C GLN A 293 -4.66 5.52 7.59
N ALA A 294 -5.71 6.06 8.21
CA ALA A 294 -6.03 7.49 8.13
C ALA A 294 -4.88 8.38 8.62
N ALA A 295 -4.14 7.93 9.64
CA ALA A 295 -2.98 8.65 10.15
C ALA A 295 -1.89 8.78 9.09
N MET A 296 -1.53 7.69 8.38
CA MET A 296 -0.54 7.71 7.31
C MET A 296 -0.93 8.67 6.18
N LEU A 297 -2.19 8.65 5.75
CA LEU A 297 -2.67 9.58 4.73
C LEU A 297 -2.51 11.03 5.17
N ARG A 298 -2.90 11.36 6.43
CA ARG A 298 -2.70 12.71 6.99
C ARG A 298 -1.23 13.10 7.04
N HIS A 299 -0.35 12.19 7.48
CA HIS A 299 1.08 12.42 7.56
C HIS A 299 1.68 12.77 6.20
N ILE A 300 1.34 12.00 5.17
CA ILE A 300 1.80 12.27 3.80
C ILE A 300 1.33 13.65 3.34
N VAL A 301 0.04 13.93 3.43
CA VAL A 301 -0.54 15.18 2.92
C VAL A 301 -0.03 16.39 3.72
N ARG A 302 0.12 16.27 5.05
CA ARG A 302 0.51 17.39 5.90
C ARG A 302 2.01 17.65 5.95
N HIS A 303 2.84 16.58 5.86
CA HIS A 303 4.25 16.69 6.23
C HIS A 303 5.24 16.42 5.07
N HIS A 304 4.78 16.24 3.82
CA HIS A 304 5.68 15.98 2.68
C HIS A 304 6.61 17.16 2.34
N HIS A 305 6.33 18.34 2.85
CA HIS A 305 7.21 19.52 2.74
C HIS A 305 8.00 19.83 4.01
N GLU A 306 7.98 18.95 5.01
CA GLU A 306 8.89 19.06 6.14
C GLU A 306 10.32 18.72 5.71
N ALA A 307 11.29 19.29 6.38
CA ALA A 307 12.71 19.07 6.16
C ALA A 307 13.40 18.63 7.45
N LEU A 308 14.30 17.65 7.36
CA LEU A 308 14.95 17.06 8.55
C LEU A 308 15.69 18.09 9.42
N ASP A 309 16.15 19.21 8.83
CA ASP A 309 16.79 20.32 9.52
C ASP A 309 15.80 21.31 10.18
N GLY A 310 14.48 21.07 10.11
CA GLY A 310 13.43 21.94 10.65
C GLY A 310 13.15 23.19 9.80
N SER A 311 13.74 23.32 8.62
CA SER A 311 13.49 24.45 7.72
C SER A 311 12.23 24.28 6.87
N GLY A 312 11.55 23.11 6.98
CA GLY A 312 10.34 22.78 6.26
C GLY A 312 9.07 23.45 6.78
N TYR A 313 7.92 22.99 6.31
CA TYR A 313 6.61 23.48 6.71
C TYR A 313 5.57 22.35 6.59
N PRO A 314 4.39 22.43 7.27
CA PRO A 314 3.87 23.57 8.03
C PRO A 314 4.31 23.59 9.52
N ASP A 315 4.65 22.41 10.10
CA ASP A 315 4.84 22.27 11.55
C ASP A 315 6.30 22.42 11.99
N ARG A 316 7.23 22.46 11.06
CA ARG A 316 8.69 22.58 11.27
C ARG A 316 9.26 21.45 12.12
N LEU A 317 8.84 20.25 11.83
CA LEU A 317 9.32 19.04 12.48
C LEU A 317 10.79 18.79 12.17
N VAL A 318 11.51 18.15 13.09
CA VAL A 318 12.97 17.90 12.97
C VAL A 318 13.25 16.40 12.99
N GLY A 319 14.08 15.94 12.09
CA GLY A 319 14.59 14.57 12.07
C GLY A 319 13.47 13.52 12.06
N THR A 320 13.46 12.63 13.05
CA THR A 320 12.50 11.53 13.16
C THR A 320 11.12 11.94 13.68
N GLU A 321 10.90 13.20 14.04
CA GLU A 321 9.55 13.72 14.29
C GLU A 321 8.71 13.72 13.00
N ILE A 322 9.39 13.82 11.83
CA ILE A 322 8.73 13.68 10.53
C ILE A 322 8.43 12.20 10.29
N PRO A 323 7.15 11.81 10.11
CA PRO A 323 6.79 10.43 9.81
C PRO A 323 7.53 9.89 8.59
N LEU A 324 7.93 8.60 8.65
CA LEU A 324 8.73 7.98 7.59
C LEU A 324 8.04 8.05 6.22
N GLU A 325 6.74 7.80 6.16
CA GLU A 325 5.94 7.90 4.94
C GLU A 325 6.00 9.29 4.29
N ALA A 326 6.02 10.34 5.11
CA ALA A 326 6.16 11.72 4.61
C ALA A 326 7.59 11.99 4.09
N ARG A 327 8.62 11.47 4.77
CA ARG A 327 10.02 11.56 4.31
C ARG A 327 10.26 10.83 2.99
N ILE A 328 9.64 9.65 2.82
CA ILE A 328 9.68 8.89 1.57
C ILE A 328 9.05 9.69 0.43
N VAL A 329 7.86 10.25 0.65
CA VAL A 329 7.12 11.03 -0.35
C VAL A 329 7.88 12.33 -0.69
N ALA A 330 8.46 13.02 0.29
CA ALA A 330 9.28 14.22 0.08
C ALA A 330 10.47 13.94 -0.86
N VAL A 331 11.18 12.82 -0.66
CA VAL A 331 12.30 12.43 -1.52
C VAL A 331 11.83 12.09 -2.93
N ALA A 332 10.72 11.37 -3.08
CA ALA A 332 10.15 11.01 -4.37
C ALA A 332 9.68 12.24 -5.16
N ASP A 333 9.02 13.19 -4.47
CA ASP A 333 8.53 14.44 -5.08
C ASP A 333 9.67 15.33 -5.55
N VAL A 334 10.67 15.56 -4.70
CA VAL A 334 11.86 16.34 -5.07
C VAL A 334 12.59 15.70 -6.26
N PHE A 335 12.74 14.37 -6.27
CA PHE A 335 13.40 13.67 -7.36
C PHE A 335 12.63 13.83 -8.68
N ASP A 336 11.31 13.60 -8.68
CA ASP A 336 10.50 13.79 -9.89
C ASP A 336 10.49 15.25 -10.35
N ALA A 337 10.42 16.20 -9.43
CA ALA A 337 10.46 17.64 -9.76
C ALA A 337 11.81 18.06 -10.39
N LEU A 338 12.90 17.42 -10.05
CA LEU A 338 14.22 17.70 -10.64
C LEU A 338 14.39 17.03 -12.02
N THR A 339 13.89 15.80 -12.17
CA THR A 339 14.14 14.96 -13.36
C THR A 339 13.02 15.07 -14.41
N SER A 340 11.91 15.75 -14.12
CA SER A 340 10.82 16.00 -15.07
C SER A 340 10.95 17.35 -15.75
N ARG A 341 10.56 17.40 -17.04
CA ARG A 341 10.47 18.66 -17.79
C ARG A 341 9.30 19.49 -17.25
N ARG A 342 9.55 20.76 -16.99
CA ARG A 342 8.52 21.75 -16.59
C ARG A 342 8.52 22.92 -17.58
N PRO A 343 7.43 23.69 -17.74
CA PRO A 343 7.37 24.78 -18.72
C PRO A 343 8.51 25.79 -18.63
N TYR A 344 9.15 25.91 -17.46
CA TYR A 344 10.19 26.90 -17.18
C TYR A 344 11.56 26.28 -16.83
N LYS A 345 11.68 24.91 -16.92
CA LYS A 345 12.90 24.19 -16.50
C LYS A 345 13.10 22.94 -17.33
N GLU A 346 14.28 22.82 -17.96
CA GLU A 346 14.69 21.54 -18.54
C GLU A 346 14.89 20.48 -17.47
N ALA A 347 14.64 19.22 -17.83
CA ALA A 347 14.85 18.08 -16.93
C ALA A 347 16.35 17.89 -16.68
N TRP A 348 16.70 17.66 -15.42
CA TRP A 348 18.06 17.24 -15.07
C TRP A 348 18.24 15.74 -15.34
N SER A 349 19.48 15.32 -15.56
CA SER A 349 19.80 13.91 -15.51
C SER A 349 19.63 13.35 -14.10
N ASN A 350 19.40 12.05 -14.00
CA ASN A 350 19.28 11.39 -12.68
C ASN A 350 20.54 11.63 -11.83
N GLY A 351 21.73 11.63 -12.44
CA GLY A 351 22.98 11.87 -11.73
C GLY A 351 23.08 13.29 -11.15
N GLU A 352 22.69 14.32 -11.91
CA GLU A 352 22.67 15.71 -11.43
C GLU A 352 21.65 15.89 -10.29
N ALA A 353 20.43 15.35 -10.44
CA ALA A 353 19.42 15.42 -9.42
C ALA A 353 19.87 14.76 -8.12
N LEU A 354 20.38 13.55 -8.19
CA LEU A 354 20.85 12.80 -7.02
C LEU A 354 22.07 13.46 -6.35
N ALA A 355 22.97 14.04 -7.13
CA ALA A 355 24.11 14.78 -6.59
C ALA A 355 23.67 15.98 -5.72
N VAL A 356 22.66 16.73 -6.18
CA VAL A 356 22.11 17.87 -5.41
C VAL A 356 21.33 17.36 -4.19
N MET A 357 20.54 16.30 -4.32
CA MET A 357 19.79 15.72 -3.20
C MET A 357 20.68 15.17 -2.10
N THR A 358 21.85 14.61 -2.47
CA THR A 358 22.85 14.11 -1.52
C THR A 358 23.70 15.24 -0.92
N GLY A 359 24.05 16.24 -1.74
CA GLY A 359 24.92 17.35 -1.34
C GLY A 359 24.16 18.53 -0.76
N GLU A 360 23.64 19.43 -1.59
CA GLU A 360 23.02 20.68 -1.16
C GLU A 360 21.75 20.49 -0.31
N MET A 361 20.99 19.43 -0.59
CA MET A 361 19.78 19.08 0.15
C MET A 361 20.02 17.99 1.21
N GLY A 362 21.27 17.59 1.45
CA GLY A 362 21.60 16.46 2.32
C GLY A 362 21.11 16.60 3.76
N ALA A 363 21.06 17.80 4.30
CA ALA A 363 20.51 18.08 5.63
C ALA A 363 18.98 18.13 5.69
N LYS A 364 18.31 18.25 4.53
CA LYS A 364 16.86 18.43 4.42
C LYS A 364 16.10 17.14 4.12
N LEU A 365 16.72 16.28 3.31
CA LEU A 365 16.11 15.03 2.83
C LEU A 365 16.66 13.83 3.61
N ASP A 366 15.82 12.83 3.77
CA ASP A 366 16.22 11.55 4.36
C ASP A 366 17.21 10.83 3.44
N GLN A 367 18.47 10.76 3.88
CA GLN A 367 19.55 10.21 3.06
C GLN A 367 19.44 8.69 2.88
N ASP A 368 18.77 7.96 3.77
CA ASP A 368 18.48 6.55 3.57
C ASP A 368 17.49 6.37 2.41
N CYS A 369 16.49 7.26 2.31
CA CYS A 369 15.56 7.30 1.19
C CYS A 369 16.25 7.67 -0.13
N VAL A 370 17.14 8.68 -0.11
CA VAL A 370 17.91 9.10 -1.30
C VAL A 370 18.85 7.99 -1.77
N ALA A 371 19.52 7.29 -0.84
CA ALA A 371 20.43 6.18 -1.15
C ALA A 371 19.73 5.07 -1.94
N VAL A 372 18.46 4.78 -1.67
CA VAL A 372 17.68 3.81 -2.46
C VAL A 372 17.65 4.18 -3.94
N LEU A 373 17.45 5.45 -4.28
CA LEU A 373 17.42 5.91 -5.67
C LEU A 373 18.81 5.90 -6.30
N VAL A 374 19.86 6.20 -5.53
CA VAL A 374 21.28 6.15 -5.97
C VAL A 374 21.70 4.72 -6.28
N ASP A 375 21.35 3.78 -5.43
CA ASP A 375 21.81 2.39 -5.51
C ASP A 375 21.03 1.55 -6.54
N HIS A 376 19.87 2.04 -7.04
CA HIS A 376 19.01 1.30 -7.96
C HIS A 376 18.65 2.08 -9.24
N PRO A 377 19.64 2.58 -10.00
CA PRO A 377 19.41 3.42 -11.18
C PRO A 377 18.60 2.72 -12.27
N ASP A 378 18.74 1.40 -12.41
CA ASP A 378 17.98 0.62 -13.40
C ASP A 378 16.48 0.60 -13.09
N LEU A 379 16.10 0.48 -11.80
CA LEU A 379 14.71 0.50 -11.38
C LEU A 379 14.10 1.92 -11.55
N VAL A 380 14.87 2.95 -11.24
CA VAL A 380 14.50 4.35 -11.47
C VAL A 380 14.22 4.59 -12.95
N THR A 381 15.17 4.18 -13.82
CA THR A 381 15.05 4.31 -15.28
C THR A 381 13.83 3.54 -15.82
N ALA A 382 13.56 2.34 -15.28
CA ALA A 382 12.40 1.55 -15.69
C ALA A 382 11.07 2.27 -15.36
N ILE A 383 10.99 2.96 -14.21
CA ILE A 383 9.83 3.78 -13.85
C ILE A 383 9.69 4.95 -14.84
N GLN A 384 10.77 5.69 -15.10
CA GLN A 384 10.76 6.83 -16.05
C GLN A 384 10.32 6.40 -17.44
N ASN A 385 10.89 5.32 -17.99
CA ASN A 385 10.55 4.81 -19.31
C ASN A 385 9.09 4.35 -19.41
N ARG A 386 8.51 3.86 -18.32
CA ARG A 386 7.11 3.41 -18.30
C ARG A 386 6.10 4.58 -18.31
N PHE A 387 6.46 5.69 -17.67
CA PHE A 387 5.61 6.85 -17.49
C PHE A 387 6.22 8.10 -18.14
N GLN A 388 6.70 7.95 -19.39
CA GLN A 388 7.20 9.06 -20.20
C GLN A 388 6.04 9.96 -20.65
N GLU A 389 6.29 11.26 -20.62
CA GLU A 389 5.40 12.21 -21.30
C GLU A 389 5.61 12.04 -22.80
N ASP A 390 4.53 11.78 -23.54
CA ASP A 390 4.59 11.75 -24.98
C ASP A 390 5.12 13.09 -25.49
N SER A 391 6.20 13.05 -26.27
CA SER A 391 6.83 14.24 -26.87
C SER A 391 6.00 14.88 -27.99
N LEU A 392 4.69 14.59 -28.04
CA LEU A 392 3.73 15.05 -29.02
C LEU A 392 2.51 15.67 -28.31
N GLY A 393 2.66 16.90 -27.85
CA GLY A 393 1.60 17.74 -27.35
C GLY A 393 1.89 19.18 -27.67
#